data_6900a18a6daae779233f619e469cfca4
#
_entry.id   6900a18a6daae779233f619e469cfca4
#
_cell.length_a   1.000
_cell.length_b   1.000
_cell.length_c   1.000
_cell.angle_alpha   90.00
_cell.angle_beta   90.00
_cell.angle_gamma   90.00
#
_symmetry.space_group_name_H-M   'P 1'
#
loop_
_entity.id
_entity.type
_entity.pdbx_description
1 polymer ?
#
loop_
_entity_poly.entity_id
_entity_poly.type
_entity_poly.pdbx_seq_one_letter_code
_entity_poly.pdbx_strand_id
1 'polypeptide(L)'
;MSFKRALLILTLPLLLSACARAHGAMEISGVNSDQVNSDQVSLDQRQENDLSLLPAVEPAAIEPIINYVDSLNLALGGDLSKLKQAAAAECACLDISSRLASLFTNASLRGQGYKLVKVLINSDGPDLKVFDVVINRAALTKIEKNGGQQQIWSGSEISNQFVVAKRDGVWQLIQIR
;
A
#
# COMPACT_ATOMS: atom_id res chain seq x y z
N MET A 1 -30.34 32.30 -35.39
CA MET A 1 -29.83 32.77 -34.09
C MET A 1 -28.59 31.91 -33.72
N SER A 2 -27.38 32.47 -33.97
CA SER A 2 -26.11 31.75 -33.76
C SER A 2 -25.60 32.01 -32.37
N PHE A 3 -25.49 30.96 -31.54
CA PHE A 3 -24.79 31.01 -30.25
C PHE A 3 -23.31 30.65 -30.43
N LYS A 4 -22.48 31.67 -30.38
CA LYS A 4 -21.01 31.52 -30.31
C LYS A 4 -20.67 31.07 -28.90
N ARG A 5 -20.19 29.82 -28.74
CA ARG A 5 -19.63 29.31 -27.49
C ARG A 5 -18.20 29.80 -27.38
N ALA A 6 -17.94 30.67 -26.43
CA ALA A 6 -16.62 31.12 -26.04
C ALA A 6 -15.91 29.99 -25.25
N LEU A 7 -14.79 29.54 -25.77
CA LEU A 7 -13.91 28.54 -25.15
C LEU A 7 -12.99 29.26 -24.14
N LEU A 8 -13.25 29.12 -22.87
CA LEU A 8 -12.45 29.68 -21.79
C LEU A 8 -11.36 28.65 -21.44
N ILE A 9 -10.15 28.86 -21.97
CA ILE A 9 -8.96 28.07 -21.64
C ILE A 9 -8.42 28.56 -20.30
N LEU A 10 -8.66 27.79 -19.25
CA LEU A 10 -8.10 28.04 -17.93
C LEU A 10 -6.73 27.33 -17.83
N THR A 11 -5.67 28.06 -18.04
CA THR A 11 -4.28 27.58 -17.84
C THR A 11 -3.95 27.63 -16.36
N LEU A 12 -3.86 26.45 -15.74
CA LEU A 12 -3.43 26.28 -14.35
C LEU A 12 -1.92 26.10 -14.33
N PRO A 13 -1.13 26.95 -13.64
CA PRO A 13 0.32 26.77 -13.53
C PRO A 13 0.65 25.62 -12.55
N LEU A 14 1.36 24.63 -13.07
CA LEU A 14 2.01 23.57 -12.27
C LEU A 14 3.18 24.17 -11.48
N LEU A 15 3.02 24.31 -10.18
CA LEU A 15 4.12 24.55 -9.26
C LEU A 15 4.78 23.22 -8.91
N LEU A 16 5.86 22.90 -9.63
CA LEU A 16 6.79 21.84 -9.29
C LEU A 16 7.70 22.33 -8.14
N SER A 17 7.39 21.91 -6.91
CA SER A 17 8.33 22.04 -5.80
C SER A 17 9.23 20.81 -5.76
N ALA A 18 10.39 20.91 -6.40
CA ALA A 18 11.47 19.95 -6.28
C ALA A 18 12.23 20.21 -4.97
N CYS A 19 12.03 19.39 -3.94
CA CYS A 19 12.95 19.28 -2.82
C CYS A 19 13.96 18.17 -3.11
N ALA A 20 15.08 18.53 -3.74
CA ALA A 20 16.27 17.71 -3.81
C ALA A 20 16.98 17.74 -2.44
N ARG A 21 16.97 16.63 -1.71
CA ARG A 21 17.89 16.40 -0.60
C ARG A 21 19.06 15.57 -1.11
N ALA A 22 20.17 16.24 -1.33
CA ALA A 22 21.47 15.62 -1.52
C ALA A 22 21.92 15.03 -0.17
N HIS A 23 22.11 13.73 -0.09
CA HIS A 23 22.91 13.09 0.96
C HIS A 23 24.23 12.70 0.37
N GLY A 24 25.26 13.30 0.99
CA GLY A 24 26.64 13.18 0.61
C GLY A 24 27.17 11.75 0.66
N ALA A 25 27.96 11.43 -0.33
CA ALA A 25 28.82 10.25 -0.37
C ALA A 25 29.90 10.41 0.70
N MET A 26 30.02 9.45 1.59
CA MET A 26 31.24 9.21 2.37
C MET A 26 32.05 8.13 1.67
N GLU A 27 33.12 8.58 1.00
CA GLU A 27 34.21 7.71 0.61
C GLU A 27 34.95 7.22 1.86
N ILE A 28 35.01 5.91 2.05
CA ILE A 28 36.00 5.31 2.96
C ILE A 28 37.02 4.59 2.08
N SER A 29 38.15 5.28 1.84
CA SER A 29 39.37 4.69 1.36
C SER A 29 40.16 4.03 2.49
N GLY A 30 40.83 2.90 2.17
CA GLY A 30 41.95 2.40 2.97
C GLY A 30 41.80 0.96 3.44
N VAL A 31 42.19 0.01 2.60
CA VAL A 31 43.49 -0.70 2.68
C VAL A 31 43.67 -1.62 3.92
N ASN A 32 43.73 -2.91 3.78
CA ASN A 32 44.92 -3.75 3.63
C ASN A 32 44.52 -5.22 3.54
N SER A 33 45.17 -5.87 2.57
CA SER A 33 45.26 -7.30 2.41
C SER A 33 46.07 -7.93 3.56
N ASP A 34 45.87 -9.25 3.70
CA ASP A 34 46.65 -10.25 4.42
C ASP A 34 46.20 -10.58 5.84
N GLN A 35 45.36 -11.61 5.94
CA GLN A 35 45.73 -12.86 6.62
C GLN A 35 44.62 -13.91 6.49
N VAL A 36 44.96 -14.96 5.76
CA VAL A 36 44.25 -16.23 5.76
C VAL A 36 44.34 -16.81 7.17
N ASN A 37 43.24 -16.97 7.85
CA ASN A 37 43.11 -17.92 8.94
C ASN A 37 41.79 -18.67 8.80
N SER A 38 41.94 -19.93 8.43
CA SER A 38 40.89 -20.92 8.36
C SER A 38 40.49 -21.29 9.78
N ASP A 39 39.43 -20.65 10.29
CA ASP A 39 38.69 -21.18 11.41
C ASP A 39 37.23 -21.29 10.99
N GLN A 40 36.77 -22.54 10.96
CA GLN A 40 35.41 -22.92 10.78
C GLN A 40 34.54 -22.24 11.87
N VAL A 41 33.91 -21.15 11.52
CA VAL A 41 32.83 -20.59 12.33
C VAL A 41 31.55 -21.26 11.85
N SER A 42 31.04 -22.15 12.69
CA SER A 42 29.73 -22.74 12.59
C SER A 42 28.69 -21.67 12.29
N LEU A 43 28.13 -21.73 11.09
CA LEU A 43 26.97 -20.95 10.65
C LEU A 43 25.71 -21.50 11.30
N ASP A 44 25.60 -21.46 12.61
CA ASP A 44 24.41 -21.91 13.34
C ASP A 44 24.13 -21.07 14.59
N GLN A 45 24.35 -19.77 14.43
CA GLN A 45 23.65 -18.79 15.28
C GLN A 45 22.89 -17.82 14.37
N ARG A 46 21.84 -18.34 13.79
CA ARG A 46 20.73 -17.51 13.38
C ARG A 46 20.34 -16.73 14.63
N GLN A 47 20.67 -15.47 14.63
CA GLN A 47 20.11 -14.50 15.54
C GLN A 47 18.59 -14.65 15.43
N GLU A 48 18.01 -15.46 16.29
CA GLU A 48 16.59 -15.36 16.62
C GLU A 48 16.45 -13.94 17.17
N ASN A 49 16.16 -13.03 16.25
CA ASN A 49 15.79 -11.67 16.61
C ASN A 49 14.67 -11.82 17.62
N ASP A 50 14.94 -11.30 18.79
CA ASP A 50 14.08 -11.23 19.95
C ASP A 50 12.72 -10.63 19.58
N LEU A 51 11.87 -11.44 18.97
CA LEU A 51 10.45 -11.12 18.71
C LEU A 51 9.66 -11.05 20.01
N SER A 52 10.26 -11.39 21.14
CA SER A 52 9.61 -11.42 22.45
C SER A 52 9.44 -10.03 23.08
N LEU A 53 10.04 -8.98 22.50
CA LEU A 53 9.93 -7.58 22.98
C LEU A 53 8.92 -6.74 22.19
N LEU A 54 8.35 -7.25 21.10
CA LEU A 54 7.22 -6.59 20.47
C LEU A 54 6.00 -6.83 21.38
N PRO A 55 5.28 -5.78 21.80
CA PRO A 55 4.03 -5.98 22.50
C PRO A 55 3.19 -6.93 21.63
N ALA A 56 2.70 -8.01 22.24
CA ALA A 56 1.94 -9.04 21.55
C ALA A 56 0.67 -8.39 21.00
N VAL A 57 0.75 -7.91 19.76
CA VAL A 57 -0.40 -7.32 19.06
C VAL A 57 -1.45 -8.42 18.97
N GLU A 58 -2.65 -8.13 19.43
CA GLU A 58 -3.78 -9.05 19.30
C GLU A 58 -3.96 -9.42 17.82
N PRO A 59 -3.74 -10.68 17.41
CA PRO A 59 -3.75 -11.07 15.99
C PRO A 59 -5.07 -10.69 15.31
N ALA A 60 -6.17 -10.77 16.03
CA ALA A 60 -7.50 -10.40 15.54
C ALA A 60 -7.60 -8.92 15.10
N ALA A 61 -6.75 -8.03 15.63
CA ALA A 61 -6.74 -6.63 15.22
C ALA A 61 -6.01 -6.39 13.88
N ILE A 62 -5.19 -7.33 13.44
CA ILE A 62 -4.48 -7.26 12.14
C ILE A 62 -5.35 -7.84 11.01
N GLU A 63 -6.23 -8.78 11.31
CA GLU A 63 -7.08 -9.44 10.31
C GLU A 63 -7.84 -8.46 9.40
N PRO A 64 -8.45 -7.36 9.89
CA PRO A 64 -9.12 -6.39 9.01
C PRO A 64 -8.19 -5.79 7.95
N ILE A 65 -6.90 -5.61 8.27
CA ILE A 65 -5.90 -5.07 7.35
C ILE A 65 -5.60 -6.10 6.26
N ILE A 66 -5.38 -7.36 6.64
CA ILE A 66 -5.13 -8.47 5.72
C ILE A 66 -6.33 -8.65 4.80
N ASN A 67 -7.54 -8.72 5.36
CA ASN A 67 -8.78 -8.89 4.62
C ASN A 67 -9.03 -7.75 3.63
N TYR A 68 -8.67 -6.51 3.97
CA TYR A 68 -8.77 -5.37 3.06
C TYR A 68 -7.81 -5.52 1.87
N VAL A 69 -6.54 -5.88 2.10
CA VAL A 69 -5.55 -6.07 1.04
C VAL A 69 -5.92 -7.24 0.11
N ASP A 70 -6.39 -8.35 0.69
CA ASP A 70 -6.87 -9.51 -0.09
C ASP A 70 -8.10 -9.15 -0.92
N SER A 71 -9.01 -8.36 -0.35
CA SER A 71 -10.20 -7.88 -1.07
C SER A 71 -9.86 -6.93 -2.21
N LEU A 72 -8.79 -6.12 -2.08
CA LEU A 72 -8.26 -5.32 -3.19
C LEU A 72 -7.76 -6.22 -4.32
N ASN A 73 -7.09 -7.33 -4.00
CA ASN A 73 -6.59 -8.28 -5.00
C ASN A 73 -7.75 -8.96 -5.76
N LEU A 74 -8.79 -9.39 -5.05
CA LEU A 74 -10.01 -9.92 -5.69
C LEU A 74 -10.69 -8.87 -6.56
N ALA A 75 -10.73 -7.64 -6.09
CA ALA A 75 -11.32 -6.51 -6.82
C ALA A 75 -10.62 -6.21 -8.15
N LEU A 76 -9.31 -6.43 -8.26
CA LEU A 76 -8.58 -6.28 -9.53
C LEU A 76 -9.05 -7.28 -10.59
N GLY A 77 -9.53 -8.45 -10.18
CA GLY A 77 -10.17 -9.46 -11.03
C GLY A 77 -11.63 -9.15 -11.38
N GLY A 78 -12.21 -8.08 -10.85
CA GLY A 78 -13.60 -7.66 -11.08
C GLY A 78 -14.57 -8.04 -9.96
N ASP A 79 -14.18 -8.82 -8.96
CA ASP A 79 -15.03 -9.14 -7.80
C ASP A 79 -14.92 -8.05 -6.74
N LEU A 80 -15.89 -7.15 -6.72
CA LEU A 80 -15.96 -6.04 -5.77
C LEU A 80 -16.74 -6.39 -4.49
N SER A 81 -17.32 -7.59 -4.39
CA SER A 81 -18.23 -7.94 -3.29
C SER A 81 -17.52 -7.95 -1.94
N LYS A 82 -16.34 -8.53 -1.87
CA LYS A 82 -15.54 -8.60 -0.65
C LYS A 82 -14.98 -7.24 -0.23
N LEU A 83 -14.56 -6.41 -1.20
CA LEU A 83 -14.03 -5.09 -0.92
C LEU A 83 -15.06 -4.17 -0.24
N LYS A 84 -16.33 -4.26 -0.62
CA LYS A 84 -17.42 -3.50 0.01
C LYS A 84 -17.67 -3.88 1.47
N GLN A 85 -17.19 -5.05 1.89
CA GLN A 85 -17.36 -5.59 3.25
C GLN A 85 -16.06 -5.58 4.07
N ALA A 86 -14.93 -5.17 3.43
CA ALA A 86 -13.61 -5.27 4.03
C ALA A 86 -13.31 -4.18 5.06
N ALA A 87 -14.19 -3.20 5.22
CA ALA A 87 -14.07 -2.11 6.18
C ALA A 87 -15.46 -1.68 6.68
N ALA A 88 -15.48 -0.88 7.74
CA ALA A 88 -16.71 -0.27 8.23
C ALA A 88 -17.34 0.64 7.16
N ALA A 89 -18.67 0.74 7.15
CA ALA A 89 -19.41 1.43 6.10
C ALA A 89 -19.04 2.92 5.94
N GLU A 90 -18.60 3.55 7.03
CA GLU A 90 -18.15 4.94 7.06
C GLU A 90 -16.70 5.13 6.58
N CYS A 91 -15.95 4.07 6.32
CA CYS A 91 -14.59 4.18 5.84
C CYS A 91 -14.56 4.74 4.41
N ALA A 92 -13.98 5.93 4.24
CA ALA A 92 -13.72 6.48 2.91
C ALA A 92 -12.81 5.56 2.05
N CYS A 93 -12.13 4.59 2.68
CA CYS A 93 -11.35 3.58 1.98
C CYS A 93 -12.20 2.71 1.04
N LEU A 94 -13.53 2.64 1.24
CA LEU A 94 -14.45 1.91 0.37
C LEU A 94 -14.76 2.64 -0.95
N ASP A 95 -14.43 3.93 -1.08
CA ASP A 95 -14.62 4.70 -2.32
C ASP A 95 -13.88 4.07 -3.51
N ILE A 96 -12.79 3.36 -3.22
CA ILE A 96 -12.06 2.62 -4.26
C ILE A 96 -12.94 1.60 -4.98
N SER A 97 -13.92 1.01 -4.30
CA SER A 97 -14.85 0.04 -4.91
C SER A 97 -15.70 0.69 -6.00
N SER A 98 -16.19 1.91 -5.76
CA SER A 98 -16.97 2.69 -6.73
C SER A 98 -16.12 3.13 -7.92
N ARG A 99 -14.86 3.52 -7.66
CA ARG A 99 -13.91 3.88 -8.72
C ARG A 99 -13.56 2.69 -9.60
N LEU A 100 -13.34 1.52 -9.01
CA LEU A 100 -13.09 0.27 -9.75
C LEU A 100 -14.33 -0.15 -10.54
N ALA A 101 -15.54 -0.07 -9.96
CA ALA A 101 -16.79 -0.36 -10.68
C ALA A 101 -16.94 0.50 -11.93
N SER A 102 -16.68 1.80 -11.81
CA SER A 102 -16.72 2.74 -12.94
C SER A 102 -15.67 2.40 -14.00
N LEU A 103 -14.46 2.04 -13.57
CA LEU A 103 -13.38 1.64 -14.48
C LEU A 103 -13.77 0.38 -15.25
N PHE A 104 -14.30 -0.64 -14.57
CA PHE A 104 -14.66 -1.92 -15.17
C PHE A 104 -15.85 -1.85 -16.15
N THR A 105 -16.58 -0.74 -16.19
CA THR A 105 -17.56 -0.51 -17.23
C THR A 105 -16.91 -0.54 -18.63
N ASN A 106 -15.74 0.08 -18.80
CA ASN A 106 -15.09 0.29 -20.08
C ASN A 106 -13.70 -0.34 -20.22
N ALA A 107 -13.14 -0.85 -19.14
CA ALA A 107 -11.79 -1.39 -19.11
C ALA A 107 -11.69 -2.62 -18.20
N SER A 108 -10.53 -3.26 -18.22
CA SER A 108 -10.10 -4.27 -17.24
C SER A 108 -8.72 -3.91 -16.70
N LEU A 109 -8.38 -4.46 -15.54
CA LEU A 109 -7.05 -4.34 -14.94
C LEU A 109 -6.32 -5.68 -15.02
N ARG A 110 -5.01 -5.61 -15.25
CA ARG A 110 -4.11 -6.77 -15.17
C ARG A 110 -2.88 -6.39 -14.36
N GLY A 111 -2.39 -7.32 -13.54
CA GLY A 111 -1.20 -7.19 -12.72
C GLY A 111 -1.22 -8.18 -11.58
N GLN A 112 -0.12 -8.22 -10.80
CA GLN A 112 0.01 -9.14 -9.67
C GLN A 112 -0.68 -8.61 -8.38
N GLY A 113 -1.18 -7.37 -8.42
CA GLY A 113 -1.94 -6.80 -7.32
C GLY A 113 -1.10 -6.18 -6.20
N TYR A 114 -1.57 -6.36 -4.98
CA TYR A 114 -1.05 -5.76 -3.76
C TYR A 114 -0.49 -6.85 -2.84
N LYS A 115 0.67 -6.60 -2.24
CA LYS A 115 1.29 -7.46 -1.24
C LYS A 115 1.52 -6.67 0.04
N LEU A 116 0.99 -7.16 1.14
CA LEU A 116 1.33 -6.63 2.46
C LEU A 116 2.79 -6.94 2.78
N VAL A 117 3.57 -5.89 3.04
CA VAL A 117 5.03 -6.01 3.29
C VAL A 117 5.31 -5.90 4.78
N LYS A 118 4.67 -4.94 5.45
CA LYS A 118 4.96 -4.62 6.85
C LYS A 118 3.72 -4.09 7.55
N VAL A 119 3.53 -4.49 8.79
CA VAL A 119 2.51 -3.95 9.71
C VAL A 119 3.20 -3.68 11.03
N LEU A 120 3.25 -2.43 11.45
CA LEU A 120 3.79 -2.03 12.74
C LEU A 120 2.70 -1.33 13.53
N ILE A 121 2.62 -1.64 14.84
CA ILE A 121 1.73 -0.92 15.71
C ILE A 121 2.30 0.48 15.99
N ASN A 122 1.48 1.49 15.77
CA ASN A 122 1.78 2.88 16.06
C ASN A 122 1.11 3.32 17.38
N SER A 123 -0.14 2.88 17.60
CA SER A 123 -0.89 3.13 18.81
C SER A 123 -1.70 1.92 19.21
N ASP A 124 -1.62 1.50 20.47
CA ASP A 124 -2.24 0.29 21.01
C ASP A 124 -3.22 0.61 22.14
N GLY A 125 -4.43 1.01 21.77
CA GLY A 125 -5.54 1.15 22.72
C GLY A 125 -6.40 -0.11 22.83
N PRO A 126 -7.23 -0.23 23.86
CA PRO A 126 -8.07 -1.43 24.09
C PRO A 126 -9.11 -1.63 22.97
N ASP A 127 -9.68 -0.55 22.45
CA ASP A 127 -10.74 -0.59 21.43
C ASP A 127 -10.38 0.16 20.14
N LEU A 128 -9.19 0.74 20.07
CA LEU A 128 -8.69 1.47 18.90
C LEU A 128 -7.19 1.23 18.75
N LYS A 129 -6.80 0.74 17.59
CA LYS A 129 -5.40 0.55 17.25
C LYS A 129 -5.07 1.27 15.95
N VAL A 130 -3.85 1.80 15.86
CA VAL A 130 -3.31 2.43 14.65
C VAL A 130 -2.08 1.66 14.23
N PHE A 131 -2.04 1.27 12.96
CA PHE A 131 -0.93 0.54 12.38
C PHE A 131 -0.30 1.35 11.25
N ASP A 132 1.03 1.42 11.23
CA ASP A 132 1.80 1.85 10.07
C ASP A 132 1.96 0.64 9.14
N VAL A 133 1.38 0.73 7.96
CA VAL A 133 1.29 -0.37 7.02
C VAL A 133 2.01 -0.04 5.73
N VAL A 134 2.85 -0.95 5.29
CA VAL A 134 3.55 -0.87 4.01
C VAL A 134 3.01 -1.94 3.07
N ILE A 135 2.55 -1.51 1.91
CA ILE A 135 1.98 -2.35 0.87
C ILE A 135 2.79 -2.14 -0.41
N ASN A 136 3.26 -3.23 -1.02
CA ASN A 136 3.83 -3.17 -2.35
C ASN A 136 2.72 -3.40 -3.38
N ARG A 137 2.49 -2.42 -4.25
CA ARG A 137 1.63 -2.56 -5.42
C ARG A 137 2.48 -2.91 -6.63
N ALA A 138 2.23 -4.06 -7.22
CA ALA A 138 2.83 -4.41 -8.50
C ALA A 138 2.38 -3.46 -9.62
N ALA A 139 3.09 -3.47 -10.74
CA ALA A 139 2.64 -2.74 -11.92
C ALA A 139 1.25 -3.22 -12.35
N LEU A 140 0.37 -2.28 -12.70
CA LEU A 140 -0.98 -2.55 -13.18
C LEU A 140 -1.13 -2.02 -14.60
N THR A 141 -1.80 -2.79 -15.45
CA THR A 141 -2.13 -2.40 -16.80
C THR A 141 -3.65 -2.28 -16.94
N LYS A 142 -4.11 -1.10 -17.34
CA LYS A 142 -5.49 -0.87 -17.75
C LYS A 142 -5.61 -1.23 -19.23
N ILE A 143 -6.61 -2.04 -19.58
CA ILE A 143 -6.90 -2.46 -20.94
C ILE A 143 -8.32 -2.03 -21.28
N GLU A 144 -8.48 -1.14 -22.24
CA GLU A 144 -9.79 -0.70 -22.73
C GLU A 144 -10.50 -1.83 -23.48
N LYS A 145 -11.80 -2.01 -23.25
CA LYS A 145 -12.61 -3.08 -23.89
C LYS A 145 -12.82 -2.89 -25.40
N ASN A 146 -12.69 -1.64 -25.86
CA ASN A 146 -12.85 -1.29 -27.28
C ASN A 146 -11.53 -1.39 -28.09
N GLY A 147 -10.48 -2.00 -27.54
CA GLY A 147 -9.17 -2.10 -28.17
C GLY A 147 -8.36 -0.79 -28.15
N GLY A 148 -8.74 0.16 -27.32
CA GLY A 148 -8.04 1.43 -27.14
C GLY A 148 -6.67 1.28 -26.44
N GLN A 149 -6.08 2.43 -26.13
CA GLN A 149 -4.74 2.49 -25.53
C GLN A 149 -4.66 1.74 -24.19
N GLN A 150 -3.58 1.01 -24.03
CA GLN A 150 -3.20 0.45 -22.73
C GLN A 150 -2.53 1.55 -21.90
N GLN A 151 -2.93 1.67 -20.63
CA GLN A 151 -2.27 2.53 -19.66
C GLN A 151 -1.57 1.66 -18.62
N ILE A 152 -0.28 1.90 -18.41
CA ILE A 152 0.53 1.18 -17.43
C ILE A 152 0.80 2.10 -16.25
N TRP A 153 0.49 1.63 -15.04
CA TRP A 153 0.94 2.23 -13.79
C TRP A 153 2.09 1.40 -13.24
N SER A 154 3.23 2.03 -13.05
CA SER A 154 4.40 1.37 -12.44
C SER A 154 4.08 0.84 -11.05
N GLY A 155 4.76 -0.21 -10.65
CA GLY A 155 4.74 -0.68 -9.27
C GLY A 155 5.22 0.41 -8.31
N SER A 156 4.73 0.39 -7.09
CA SER A 156 5.12 1.34 -6.04
C SER A 156 4.94 0.75 -4.66
N GLU A 157 5.75 1.19 -3.73
CA GLU A 157 5.51 1.01 -2.31
C GLU A 157 4.56 2.11 -1.82
N ILE A 158 3.60 1.73 -1.00
CA ILE A 158 2.58 2.59 -0.45
C ILE A 158 2.64 2.44 1.07
N SER A 159 2.86 3.56 1.77
CA SER A 159 2.88 3.61 3.23
C SER A 159 1.70 4.44 3.72
N ASN A 160 0.85 3.83 4.54
CA ASN A 160 -0.35 4.45 5.10
C ASN A 160 -0.53 4.05 6.56
N GLN A 161 -1.31 4.83 7.28
CA GLN A 161 -1.83 4.45 8.59
C GLN A 161 -3.21 3.82 8.45
N PHE A 162 -3.35 2.64 9.03
CA PHE A 162 -4.61 1.91 9.13
C PHE A 162 -5.15 2.03 10.55
N VAL A 163 -6.36 2.52 10.69
CA VAL A 163 -7.04 2.65 11.97
C VAL A 163 -8.09 1.55 12.09
N VAL A 164 -7.95 0.73 13.10
CA VAL A 164 -8.85 -0.40 13.40
C VAL A 164 -9.53 -0.16 14.73
N ALA A 165 -10.83 -0.31 14.77
CA ALA A 165 -11.62 -0.17 15.99
C ALA A 165 -12.38 -1.47 16.34
N LYS A 166 -12.50 -1.72 17.63
CA LYS A 166 -13.30 -2.85 18.14
C LYS A 166 -14.74 -2.39 18.35
N ARG A 167 -15.68 -3.00 17.64
CA ARG A 167 -17.12 -2.72 17.73
C ARG A 167 -17.86 -4.04 17.96
N ASP A 168 -18.66 -4.09 18.99
CA ASP A 168 -19.41 -5.30 19.38
C ASP A 168 -18.49 -6.54 19.51
N GLY A 169 -17.26 -6.31 20.01
CA GLY A 169 -16.25 -7.36 20.17
C GLY A 169 -15.48 -7.74 18.91
N VAL A 170 -15.78 -7.15 17.75
CA VAL A 170 -15.14 -7.43 16.45
C VAL A 170 -14.28 -6.27 16.01
N TRP A 171 -13.03 -6.54 15.60
CA TRP A 171 -12.15 -5.55 15.01
C TRP A 171 -12.57 -5.23 13.58
N GLN A 172 -12.64 -3.95 13.25
CA GLN A 172 -13.01 -3.46 11.92
C GLN A 172 -12.07 -2.35 11.47
N LEU A 173 -11.70 -2.34 10.20
CA LEU A 173 -10.99 -1.22 9.58
C LEU A 173 -11.96 -0.04 9.43
N ILE A 174 -11.62 1.10 10.04
CA ILE A 174 -12.49 2.28 10.03
C ILE A 174 -11.90 3.45 9.25
N GLN A 175 -10.57 3.46 9.03
CA GLN A 175 -9.91 4.55 8.30
C GLN A 175 -8.57 4.10 7.73
N ILE A 176 -8.20 4.65 6.56
CA ILE A 176 -6.85 4.65 5.99
C ILE A 176 -6.47 6.12 5.73
N ARG A 177 -5.27 6.52 6.17
CA ARG A 177 -4.75 7.90 6.06
C ARG A 177 -3.25 7.94 5.83
#